data_a822d88b6364dad0e6af89313c9541c2
#
_entry.id   a822d88b6364dad0e6af89313c9541c2
#
_cell.length_a   1.000
_cell.length_b   1.000
_cell.length_c   1.000
_cell.angle_alpha   90.00
_cell.angle_beta   90.00
_cell.angle_gamma   90.00
#
_symmetry.space_group_name_H-M   'P 1'
#
loop_
_entity.id
_entity.type
_entity.pdbx_description
1 polymer ?
#
loop_
_entity_poly.entity_id
_entity_poly.type
_entity_poly.pdbx_seq_one_letter_code
_entity_poly.pdbx_strand_id
1 'polypeptide(L)'
;MKKILKTSFFVFSFLALFYSNAFAFLEFQKEKILSTDVPGVRGINFKPDGSIMYITNRVANHDAYIVQYSLSTPFDISTATRTFVDGAGTKLTCSTDMQLPHAIEFKPDGTRMFITTNKDHSGNPGVAVYQFKLTTAWDTSTLDCEKIFEVDITGVGNEDQVRTLTFKPDGTRMFVGGKTQDKIREYILTTPFDLRSGVSVGSLSASLASSSDGGMRNIQLHSDGSILYVAGDDNNNIHKYTLSTPWDITTISSTSTEYEPGSRVSHMRGFIFTANFTKLFVTNDAGSTASTNKIFEYSLACAGTITCIDASNNNDVKAIIEANVELSKRIIKNNTLPIFHRIEWL
;
A
#
# COMPACT_ATOMS: atom_id res chain seq x y z
N MET A 1 26.75 13.95 47.55
CA MET A 1 25.73 12.97 47.15
C MET A 1 24.40 13.55 46.64
N LYS A 2 23.86 14.67 47.14
CA LYS A 2 22.57 15.22 46.67
C LYS A 2 22.59 15.91 45.27
N LYS A 3 23.74 16.31 44.74
CA LYS A 3 23.83 16.96 43.39
C LYS A 3 23.89 15.95 42.24
N ILE A 4 24.38 14.74 42.46
CA ILE A 4 24.53 13.71 41.43
C ILE A 4 23.14 13.13 41.05
N LEU A 5 22.22 13.02 42.02
CA LEU A 5 20.89 12.49 41.78
C LEU A 5 20.01 13.39 40.91
N LYS A 6 20.19 14.72 40.96
CA LYS A 6 19.42 15.65 40.11
C LYS A 6 19.87 15.64 38.65
N THR A 7 21.13 15.39 38.37
CA THR A 7 21.68 15.38 37.01
C THR A 7 21.31 14.09 36.29
N SER A 8 21.32 12.96 37.01
CA SER A 8 20.85 11.67 36.43
C SER A 8 19.35 11.69 36.07
N PHE A 9 18.54 12.39 36.89
CA PHE A 9 17.10 12.47 36.58
C PHE A 9 16.84 13.34 35.33
N PHE A 10 17.63 14.37 35.10
CA PHE A 10 17.47 15.23 33.91
C PHE A 10 17.96 14.57 32.63
N VAL A 11 19.02 13.76 32.66
CA VAL A 11 19.50 13.01 31.51
C VAL A 11 18.53 11.89 31.16
N PHE A 12 17.95 11.20 32.15
CA PHE A 12 16.92 10.22 31.91
C PHE A 12 15.61 10.82 31.39
N SER A 13 15.18 11.98 31.89
CA SER A 13 14.03 12.70 31.36
C SER A 13 14.25 13.21 29.94
N PHE A 14 15.47 13.63 29.59
CA PHE A 14 15.78 14.09 28.24
C PHE A 14 15.87 12.92 27.25
N LEU A 15 16.43 11.78 27.68
CA LEU A 15 16.40 10.55 26.87
C LEU A 15 14.96 10.00 26.73
N ALA A 16 14.16 10.06 27.78
CA ALA A 16 12.75 9.63 27.73
C ALA A 16 11.88 10.52 26.80
N LEU A 17 12.22 11.81 26.66
CA LEU A 17 11.55 12.72 25.72
C LEU A 17 11.87 12.42 24.25
N PHE A 18 13.02 11.77 23.96
CA PHE A 18 13.33 11.31 22.61
C PHE A 18 12.74 9.92 22.27
N TYR A 19 12.29 9.16 23.29
CA TYR A 19 11.62 7.88 23.09
C TYR A 19 10.11 7.99 22.93
N SER A 20 9.53 9.18 23.20
CA SER A 20 8.10 9.37 23.01
C SER A 20 7.83 9.84 21.58
N ASN A 21 7.37 8.92 20.76
CA ASN A 21 6.65 9.16 19.52
C ASN A 21 7.48 9.68 18.34
N ALA A 22 8.36 8.85 17.78
CA ALA A 22 8.69 8.98 16.37
C ALA A 22 7.45 8.57 15.55
N PHE A 23 6.46 9.46 15.44
CA PHE A 23 5.37 9.26 14.51
C PHE A 23 5.95 9.40 13.10
N ALA A 24 5.84 8.34 12.30
CA ALA A 24 6.03 8.47 10.88
C ALA A 24 4.92 9.37 10.34
N PHE A 25 5.28 10.44 9.66
CA PHE A 25 4.30 11.28 8.97
C PHE A 25 4.58 11.26 7.47
N LEU A 26 3.52 11.49 6.72
CA LEU A 26 3.61 11.58 5.27
C LEU A 26 4.07 12.99 4.88
N GLU A 27 5.21 13.08 4.20
CA GLU A 27 5.68 14.32 3.61
C GLU A 27 5.41 14.31 2.11
N PHE A 28 4.55 15.22 1.64
CA PHE A 28 4.26 15.37 0.23
C PHE A 28 5.53 15.72 -0.56
N GLN A 29 5.81 14.97 -1.61
CA GLN A 29 6.96 15.18 -2.48
C GLN A 29 6.55 15.79 -3.82
N LYS A 30 5.65 15.14 -4.54
CA LYS A 30 5.24 15.56 -5.88
C LYS A 30 3.89 14.99 -6.28
N GLU A 31 3.34 15.52 -7.37
CA GLU A 31 2.16 14.97 -8.02
C GLU A 31 2.40 14.76 -9.51
N LYS A 32 1.68 13.80 -10.08
CA LYS A 32 1.57 13.61 -11.52
C LYS A 32 0.11 13.72 -11.94
N ILE A 33 -0.20 14.67 -12.78
CA ILE A 33 -1.50 14.77 -13.43
C ILE A 33 -1.56 13.68 -14.51
N LEU A 34 -2.61 12.89 -14.48
CA LEU A 34 -2.87 11.88 -15.49
C LEU A 34 -3.53 12.55 -16.71
N SER A 35 -3.26 11.99 -17.90
CA SER A 35 -3.86 12.51 -19.13
C SER A 35 -5.37 12.28 -19.17
N THR A 36 -6.05 12.95 -20.09
CA THR A 36 -7.50 12.77 -20.34
C THR A 36 -7.87 11.33 -20.69
N ASP A 37 -6.89 10.52 -21.10
CA ASP A 37 -7.09 9.12 -21.44
C ASP A 37 -7.15 8.18 -20.21
N VAL A 38 -6.99 8.74 -18.99
CA VAL A 38 -7.15 8.02 -17.72
C VAL A 38 -8.28 8.65 -16.89
N PRO A 39 -9.54 8.57 -17.41
CA PRO A 39 -10.67 9.29 -16.81
C PRO A 39 -11.15 8.69 -15.48
N GLY A 40 -10.78 7.46 -15.18
CA GLY A 40 -11.25 6.77 -14.00
C GLY A 40 -10.15 5.98 -13.30
N VAL A 41 -9.13 6.67 -12.79
CA VAL A 41 -8.02 6.06 -12.05
C VAL A 41 -8.53 5.26 -10.84
N ARG A 42 -7.94 4.07 -10.63
CA ARG A 42 -8.27 3.18 -9.50
C ARG A 42 -6.98 2.67 -8.83
N GLY A 43 -6.70 1.38 -8.89
CA GLY A 43 -5.52 0.77 -8.30
C GLY A 43 -4.21 1.22 -8.93
N ILE A 44 -3.14 1.08 -8.19
CA ILE A 44 -1.77 1.36 -8.60
C ILE A 44 -0.86 0.23 -8.14
N ASN A 45 0.09 -0.15 -8.98
CA ASN A 45 1.17 -1.06 -8.62
C ASN A 45 2.44 -0.71 -9.39
N PHE A 46 3.58 -1.22 -8.93
CA PHE A 46 4.88 -1.06 -9.58
C PHE A 46 5.54 -2.40 -9.82
N LYS A 47 6.34 -2.47 -10.88
CA LYS A 47 7.36 -3.50 -10.97
C LYS A 47 8.30 -3.35 -9.75
N PRO A 48 8.81 -4.44 -9.15
CA PRO A 48 9.61 -4.38 -7.92
C PRO A 48 10.83 -3.46 -7.97
N ASP A 49 11.43 -3.27 -9.16
CA ASP A 49 12.56 -2.36 -9.35
C ASP A 49 12.14 -0.88 -9.55
N GLY A 50 10.84 -0.59 -9.55
CA GLY A 50 10.31 0.76 -9.72
C GLY A 50 10.38 1.34 -11.13
N SER A 51 10.86 0.58 -12.12
CA SER A 51 11.02 1.07 -13.50
C SER A 51 9.72 1.12 -14.30
N ILE A 52 8.67 0.43 -13.84
CA ILE A 52 7.35 0.41 -14.47
C ILE A 52 6.27 0.63 -13.42
N MET A 53 5.30 1.48 -13.74
CA MET A 53 4.10 1.74 -12.95
C MET A 53 2.85 1.33 -13.74
N TYR A 54 1.89 0.71 -13.05
CA TYR A 54 0.62 0.26 -13.60
C TYR A 54 -0.53 0.92 -12.88
N ILE A 55 -1.55 1.30 -13.64
CA ILE A 55 -2.77 1.90 -13.12
C ILE A 55 -3.97 1.18 -13.73
N THR A 56 -4.91 0.76 -12.90
CA THR A 56 -6.21 0.36 -13.38
C THR A 56 -7.04 1.59 -13.73
N ASN A 57 -7.66 1.56 -14.89
CA ASN A 57 -8.41 2.67 -15.44
C ASN A 57 -9.80 2.23 -15.88
N ARG A 58 -10.82 2.98 -15.46
CA ARG A 58 -12.19 2.83 -15.91
C ARG A 58 -12.52 3.91 -16.93
N VAL A 59 -12.93 3.51 -18.14
CA VAL A 59 -13.37 4.44 -19.18
C VAL A 59 -14.89 4.50 -19.31
N ALA A 60 -15.39 5.22 -20.31
CA ALA A 60 -16.81 5.24 -20.64
C ALA A 60 -17.36 3.81 -20.77
N ASN A 61 -18.65 3.63 -20.42
CA ASN A 61 -19.31 2.33 -20.31
C ASN A 61 -18.73 1.37 -19.27
N HIS A 62 -17.89 1.89 -18.37
CA HIS A 62 -17.25 1.16 -17.26
C HIS A 62 -16.18 0.14 -17.66
N ASP A 63 -15.79 0.09 -18.93
CA ASP A 63 -14.74 -0.81 -19.41
C ASP A 63 -13.46 -0.72 -18.58
N ALA A 64 -12.80 -1.85 -18.41
CA ALA A 64 -11.58 -1.99 -17.61
C ALA A 64 -10.32 -1.94 -18.50
N TYR A 65 -9.38 -1.08 -18.13
CA TYR A 65 -8.09 -0.95 -18.81
C TYR A 65 -6.94 -0.92 -17.81
N ILE A 66 -5.76 -1.31 -18.29
CA ILE A 66 -4.47 -1.07 -17.62
C ILE A 66 -3.70 -0.01 -18.39
N VAL A 67 -3.25 1.01 -17.68
CA VAL A 67 -2.31 2.01 -18.21
C VAL A 67 -0.93 1.72 -17.62
N GLN A 68 0.03 1.50 -18.51
CA GLN A 68 1.42 1.22 -18.15
C GLN A 68 2.29 2.43 -18.42
N TYR A 69 3.16 2.76 -17.47
CA TYR A 69 4.16 3.83 -17.57
C TYR A 69 5.55 3.28 -17.35
N SER A 70 6.51 3.68 -18.18
CA SER A 70 7.93 3.49 -17.91
C SER A 70 8.48 4.69 -17.14
N LEU A 71 9.32 4.45 -16.14
CA LEU A 71 9.97 5.45 -15.32
C LEU A 71 11.48 5.43 -15.60
N SER A 72 12.05 6.56 -16.06
CA SER A 72 13.49 6.67 -16.29
C SER A 72 14.30 6.72 -14.99
N THR A 73 13.66 7.15 -13.90
CA THR A 73 14.19 7.05 -12.53
C THR A 73 13.22 6.20 -11.71
N PRO A 74 13.69 5.07 -11.13
CA PRO A 74 12.84 4.18 -10.36
C PRO A 74 12.05 4.90 -9.26
N PHE A 75 10.74 4.61 -9.17
CA PHE A 75 9.83 5.19 -8.19
C PHE A 75 9.79 6.73 -8.19
N ASP A 76 10.11 7.37 -9.30
CA ASP A 76 9.93 8.82 -9.49
C ASP A 76 8.83 9.09 -10.51
N ILE A 77 7.62 9.41 -10.02
CA ILE A 77 6.46 9.62 -10.89
C ILE A 77 6.59 10.82 -11.84
N SER A 78 7.50 11.77 -11.57
CA SER A 78 7.75 12.88 -12.48
C SER A 78 8.40 12.43 -13.78
N THR A 79 9.13 11.30 -13.76
CA THR A 79 9.79 10.70 -14.91
C THR A 79 8.92 9.70 -15.68
N ALA A 80 7.70 9.44 -15.19
CA ALA A 80 6.81 8.44 -15.78
C ALA A 80 6.32 8.87 -17.16
N THR A 81 6.61 8.05 -18.17
CA THR A 81 6.15 8.20 -19.55
C THR A 81 5.24 7.03 -19.90
N ARG A 82 4.08 7.33 -20.46
CA ARG A 82 3.12 6.29 -20.85
C ARG A 82 3.70 5.41 -21.95
N THR A 83 3.63 4.08 -21.77
CA THR A 83 4.24 3.12 -22.71
C THR A 83 3.42 2.97 -23.98
N PHE A 84 2.07 3.05 -23.89
CA PHE A 84 1.16 2.96 -25.03
C PHE A 84 0.50 4.31 -25.25
N VAL A 85 0.63 4.88 -26.45
CA VAL A 85 0.24 6.25 -26.76
C VAL A 85 -1.23 6.34 -27.19
N ASP A 86 -1.83 5.24 -27.66
CA ASP A 86 -3.17 5.22 -28.23
C ASP A 86 -4.22 4.71 -27.22
N GLY A 87 -5.30 5.51 -27.08
CA GLY A 87 -6.49 5.14 -26.31
C GLY A 87 -6.30 5.05 -24.79
N ALA A 88 -7.20 4.33 -24.12
CA ALA A 88 -7.30 4.25 -22.68
C ALA A 88 -6.27 3.31 -22.00
N GLY A 89 -5.39 2.67 -22.76
CA GLY A 89 -4.46 1.61 -22.30
C GLY A 89 -4.81 0.25 -22.86
N THR A 90 -4.26 -0.82 -22.29
CA THR A 90 -4.61 -2.19 -22.66
C THR A 90 -5.97 -2.56 -22.08
N LYS A 91 -6.95 -2.88 -22.95
CA LYS A 91 -8.28 -3.32 -22.52
C LYS A 91 -8.17 -4.70 -21.85
N LEU A 92 -8.82 -4.82 -20.70
CA LEU A 92 -8.93 -6.08 -19.99
C LEU A 92 -10.13 -6.86 -20.53
N THR A 93 -9.86 -8.00 -21.15
CA THR A 93 -10.88 -8.91 -21.67
C THR A 93 -10.65 -10.31 -21.13
N CYS A 94 -11.71 -10.89 -20.56
CA CYS A 94 -11.86 -12.32 -20.37
C CYS A 94 -13.00 -12.80 -21.26
N SER A 95 -13.60 -13.92 -21.02
CA SER A 95 -14.75 -14.43 -21.80
C SER A 95 -15.95 -13.45 -21.82
N THR A 96 -16.02 -12.55 -20.86
CA THR A 96 -16.95 -11.43 -20.77
C THR A 96 -16.17 -10.15 -20.58
N ASP A 97 -16.68 -9.02 -21.08
CA ASP A 97 -16.05 -7.72 -20.89
C ASP A 97 -16.02 -7.36 -19.41
N MET A 98 -14.81 -7.12 -18.87
CA MET A 98 -14.64 -6.72 -17.49
C MET A 98 -15.01 -5.26 -17.29
N GLN A 99 -15.64 -4.95 -16.17
CA GLN A 99 -16.01 -3.59 -15.80
C GLN A 99 -15.51 -3.23 -14.41
N LEU A 100 -15.32 -1.93 -14.18
CA LEU A 100 -14.97 -1.35 -12.88
C LEU A 100 -13.76 -2.03 -12.21
N PRO A 101 -12.57 -1.98 -12.83
CA PRO A 101 -11.36 -2.55 -12.22
C PRO A 101 -10.98 -1.79 -10.96
N HIS A 102 -10.43 -2.49 -9.97
CA HIS A 102 -9.95 -1.90 -8.72
C HIS A 102 -8.48 -2.26 -8.44
N ALA A 103 -8.22 -3.22 -7.57
CA ALA A 103 -6.86 -3.61 -7.25
C ALA A 103 -6.15 -4.29 -8.42
N ILE A 104 -4.84 -4.10 -8.47
CA ILE A 104 -3.93 -4.76 -9.41
C ILE A 104 -2.74 -5.30 -8.64
N GLU A 105 -2.45 -6.58 -8.84
CA GLU A 105 -1.31 -7.27 -8.25
C GLU A 105 -0.57 -8.10 -9.29
N PHE A 106 0.71 -8.35 -9.06
CA PHE A 106 1.54 -9.18 -9.93
C PHE A 106 2.20 -10.31 -9.16
N LYS A 107 2.39 -11.44 -9.83
CA LYS A 107 3.38 -12.41 -9.41
C LYS A 107 4.77 -11.76 -9.46
N PRO A 108 5.67 -12.01 -8.48
CA PRO A 108 6.98 -11.33 -8.41
C PRO A 108 7.89 -11.46 -9.64
N ASP A 109 7.67 -12.46 -10.49
CA ASP A 109 8.41 -12.63 -11.75
C ASP A 109 7.75 -11.92 -12.95
N GLY A 110 6.59 -11.28 -12.74
CA GLY A 110 5.85 -10.55 -13.76
C GLY A 110 5.12 -11.40 -14.79
N THR A 111 5.10 -12.71 -14.63
CA THR A 111 4.46 -13.62 -15.60
C THR A 111 2.95 -13.73 -15.43
N ARG A 112 2.41 -13.24 -14.30
CA ARG A 112 0.97 -13.19 -14.00
C ARG A 112 0.58 -11.86 -13.39
N MET A 113 -0.64 -11.45 -13.69
CA MET A 113 -1.32 -10.28 -13.16
C MET A 113 -2.69 -10.68 -12.63
N PHE A 114 -3.12 -10.02 -11.55
CA PHE A 114 -4.40 -10.24 -10.89
C PHE A 114 -5.14 -8.92 -10.75
N ILE A 115 -6.45 -8.93 -11.06
CA ILE A 115 -7.31 -7.75 -11.01
C ILE A 115 -8.59 -8.09 -10.28
N THR A 116 -9.03 -7.20 -9.38
CA THR A 116 -10.40 -7.24 -8.84
C THR A 116 -11.32 -6.34 -9.65
N THR A 117 -12.60 -6.73 -9.76
CA THR A 117 -13.64 -5.93 -10.41
C THR A 117 -14.91 -5.90 -9.58
N ASN A 118 -15.74 -4.88 -9.76
CA ASN A 118 -17.04 -4.78 -9.09
C ASN A 118 -18.21 -5.33 -9.90
N LYS A 119 -18.05 -5.47 -11.22
CA LYS A 119 -19.11 -5.90 -12.12
C LYS A 119 -18.54 -6.70 -13.26
N ASP A 120 -19.30 -7.70 -13.70
CA ASP A 120 -19.19 -8.30 -15.02
C ASP A 120 -19.96 -7.46 -16.07
N HIS A 121 -19.83 -7.82 -17.34
CA HIS A 121 -20.53 -7.17 -18.45
C HIS A 121 -22.07 -7.30 -18.36
N SER A 122 -22.58 -8.33 -17.70
CA SER A 122 -24.02 -8.57 -17.53
C SER A 122 -24.68 -7.68 -16.48
N GLY A 123 -23.87 -6.86 -15.79
CA GLY A 123 -24.36 -5.96 -14.74
C GLY A 123 -24.59 -6.62 -13.39
N ASN A 124 -24.29 -7.92 -13.28
CA ASN A 124 -24.27 -8.60 -11.99
C ASN A 124 -23.09 -8.11 -11.15
N PRO A 125 -23.23 -8.03 -9.83
CA PRO A 125 -22.09 -7.76 -8.97
C PRO A 125 -21.07 -8.88 -9.16
N GLY A 126 -19.99 -8.57 -9.89
CA GLY A 126 -18.89 -9.49 -10.14
C GLY A 126 -17.91 -9.48 -8.98
N VAL A 127 -18.14 -10.32 -7.99
CA VAL A 127 -17.21 -10.53 -6.88
C VAL A 127 -16.14 -11.52 -7.30
N ALA A 128 -15.20 -11.07 -8.14
CA ALA A 128 -14.20 -11.95 -8.73
C ALA A 128 -12.79 -11.35 -8.74
N VAL A 129 -11.81 -12.25 -8.71
CA VAL A 129 -10.41 -11.98 -9.04
C VAL A 129 -10.12 -12.59 -10.39
N TYR A 130 -9.63 -11.79 -11.32
CA TYR A 130 -9.23 -12.22 -12.65
C TYR A 130 -7.73 -12.43 -12.68
N GLN A 131 -7.30 -13.61 -13.13
CA GLN A 131 -5.91 -13.95 -13.36
C GLN A 131 -5.59 -13.89 -14.84
N PHE A 132 -4.55 -13.14 -15.18
CA PHE A 132 -4.01 -13.04 -16.53
C PHE A 132 -2.58 -13.60 -16.57
N LYS A 133 -2.24 -14.27 -17.65
CA LYS A 133 -0.87 -14.58 -18.03
C LYS A 133 -0.31 -13.43 -18.86
N LEU A 134 0.96 -13.10 -18.63
CA LEU A 134 1.73 -12.23 -19.51
C LEU A 134 2.76 -13.07 -20.23
N THR A 135 2.70 -13.11 -21.57
CA THR A 135 3.67 -13.88 -22.38
C THR A 135 5.04 -13.24 -22.38
N THR A 136 5.07 -11.90 -22.21
CA THR A 136 6.29 -11.13 -21.87
C THR A 136 6.12 -10.60 -20.48
N ALA A 137 7.02 -10.99 -19.56
CA ALA A 137 6.92 -10.56 -18.16
C ALA A 137 6.88 -9.04 -18.05
N TRP A 138 5.95 -8.53 -17.23
CA TRP A 138 5.73 -7.10 -16.96
C TRP A 138 5.20 -6.27 -18.13
N ASP A 139 4.86 -6.90 -19.27
CA ASP A 139 4.28 -6.22 -20.43
C ASP A 139 2.78 -6.52 -20.53
N THR A 140 1.96 -5.56 -20.13
CA THR A 140 0.51 -5.71 -20.13
C THR A 140 -0.12 -5.75 -21.52
N SER A 141 0.61 -5.43 -22.61
CA SER A 141 0.12 -5.62 -23.97
C SER A 141 0.05 -7.09 -24.37
N THR A 142 0.73 -7.96 -23.64
CA THR A 142 0.84 -9.40 -23.91
C THR A 142 -0.06 -10.26 -23.02
N LEU A 143 -1.03 -9.63 -22.33
CA LEU A 143 -1.93 -10.31 -21.41
C LEU A 143 -2.89 -11.27 -22.11
N ASP A 144 -3.16 -12.40 -21.46
CA ASP A 144 -4.17 -13.37 -21.83
C ASP A 144 -4.93 -13.82 -20.57
N CYS A 145 -6.26 -13.96 -20.68
CA CYS A 145 -7.07 -14.37 -19.54
C CYS A 145 -6.91 -15.86 -19.23
N GLU A 146 -6.45 -16.20 -18.04
CA GLU A 146 -6.27 -17.60 -17.62
C GLU A 146 -7.38 -18.12 -16.74
N LYS A 147 -7.96 -17.27 -15.86
CA LYS A 147 -8.94 -17.70 -14.87
C LYS A 147 -9.78 -16.54 -14.36
N ILE A 148 -11.08 -16.77 -14.26
CA ILE A 148 -12.00 -15.99 -13.42
C ILE A 148 -12.21 -16.78 -12.13
N PHE A 149 -11.86 -16.19 -10.99
CA PHE A 149 -12.04 -16.79 -9.68
C PHE A 149 -13.14 -16.04 -8.94
N GLU A 150 -14.29 -16.68 -8.75
CA GLU A 150 -15.38 -16.14 -7.95
C GLU A 150 -15.00 -16.14 -6.49
N VAL A 151 -15.10 -14.97 -5.86
CA VAL A 151 -14.79 -14.79 -4.44
C VAL A 151 -15.95 -15.33 -3.61
N ASP A 152 -15.65 -16.23 -2.67
CA ASP A 152 -16.65 -16.69 -1.71
C ASP A 152 -17.01 -15.56 -0.74
N ILE A 153 -18.25 -15.09 -0.88
CA ILE A 153 -18.84 -14.04 -0.02
C ILE A 153 -19.59 -14.60 1.20
N THR A 154 -19.60 -15.92 1.42
CA THR A 154 -20.24 -16.50 2.61
C THR A 154 -19.55 -16.02 3.87
N GLY A 155 -20.35 -15.56 4.85
CA GLY A 155 -19.84 -14.97 6.10
C GLY A 155 -19.29 -13.55 5.97
N VAL A 156 -19.18 -12.99 4.75
CA VAL A 156 -18.83 -11.59 4.50
C VAL A 156 -20.08 -10.70 4.37
N GLY A 157 -21.28 -11.28 4.53
CA GLY A 157 -22.54 -10.59 4.35
C GLY A 157 -22.85 -10.36 2.86
N ASN A 158 -23.61 -9.31 2.56
CA ASN A 158 -23.94 -8.94 1.17
C ASN A 158 -22.78 -8.13 0.56
N GLU A 159 -21.53 -8.69 0.53
CA GLU A 159 -20.44 -8.03 -0.18
C GLU A 159 -20.70 -8.11 -1.68
N ASP A 160 -21.00 -6.97 -2.26
CA ASP A 160 -21.31 -6.83 -3.68
C ASP A 160 -20.15 -6.21 -4.50
N GLN A 161 -19.04 -5.86 -3.83
CA GLN A 161 -17.96 -5.11 -4.42
C GLN A 161 -16.58 -5.53 -3.89
N VAL A 162 -15.92 -6.42 -4.60
CA VAL A 162 -14.51 -6.74 -4.33
C VAL A 162 -13.62 -5.62 -4.85
N ARG A 163 -12.87 -4.97 -3.97
CA ARG A 163 -12.08 -3.80 -4.32
C ARG A 163 -10.58 -3.96 -4.06
N THR A 164 -10.23 -4.83 -3.14
CA THR A 164 -8.85 -4.96 -2.71
C THR A 164 -8.34 -6.38 -2.89
N LEU A 165 -7.03 -6.48 -3.12
CA LEU A 165 -6.32 -7.74 -3.30
C LEU A 165 -4.88 -7.54 -2.88
N THR A 166 -4.34 -8.51 -2.13
CA THR A 166 -2.91 -8.62 -1.90
C THR A 166 -2.52 -10.09 -1.68
N PHE A 167 -1.25 -10.43 -1.90
CA PHE A 167 -0.72 -11.77 -1.67
C PHE A 167 0.31 -11.77 -0.55
N LYS A 168 0.43 -12.91 0.13
CA LYS A 168 1.63 -13.23 0.87
C LYS A 168 2.81 -13.32 -0.12
N PRO A 169 4.02 -12.84 0.19
CA PRO A 169 5.14 -12.81 -0.75
C PRO A 169 5.51 -14.15 -1.39
N ASP A 170 5.24 -15.26 -0.70
CA ASP A 170 5.46 -16.61 -1.24
C ASP A 170 4.30 -17.09 -2.17
N GLY A 171 3.24 -16.31 -2.31
CA GLY A 171 2.10 -16.61 -3.16
C GLY A 171 1.18 -17.73 -2.67
N THR A 172 1.41 -18.27 -1.49
CA THR A 172 0.59 -19.37 -0.94
C THR A 172 -0.75 -18.90 -0.39
N ARG A 173 -0.89 -17.59 -0.12
CA ARG A 173 -2.11 -16.97 0.41
C ARG A 173 -2.46 -15.71 -0.37
N MET A 174 -3.74 -15.53 -0.60
CA MET A 174 -4.36 -14.36 -1.20
C MET A 174 -5.35 -13.75 -0.19
N PHE A 175 -5.34 -12.44 -0.05
CA PHE A 175 -6.24 -11.70 0.83
C PHE A 175 -7.08 -10.75 -0.02
N VAL A 176 -8.39 -10.85 0.13
CA VAL A 176 -9.37 -10.10 -0.67
C VAL A 176 -10.34 -9.40 0.26
N GLY A 177 -10.65 -8.16 -0.01
CA GLY A 177 -11.62 -7.38 0.75
C GLY A 177 -12.49 -6.53 -0.14
N GLY A 178 -13.57 -6.04 0.43
CA GLY A 178 -14.56 -5.27 -0.32
C GLY A 178 -15.16 -4.13 0.48
N LYS A 179 -16.10 -3.43 -0.14
CA LYS A 179 -16.66 -2.18 0.36
C LYS A 179 -17.67 -2.36 1.49
N THR A 180 -18.52 -3.39 1.40
CA THR A 180 -19.78 -3.39 2.14
C THR A 180 -19.64 -3.89 3.57
N GLN A 181 -18.70 -4.80 3.82
CA GLN A 181 -18.53 -5.45 5.12
C GLN A 181 -17.23 -5.09 5.84
N ASP A 182 -16.31 -4.41 5.17
CA ASP A 182 -15.00 -4.01 5.70
C ASP A 182 -14.23 -5.19 6.32
N LYS A 183 -14.36 -6.34 5.72
CA LYS A 183 -13.70 -7.59 6.11
C LYS A 183 -12.74 -8.06 5.02
N ILE A 184 -11.72 -8.79 5.45
CA ILE A 184 -10.75 -9.43 4.57
C ILE A 184 -10.98 -10.94 4.63
N ARG A 185 -11.13 -11.56 3.46
CA ARG A 185 -11.16 -13.01 3.28
C ARG A 185 -9.79 -13.50 2.84
N GLU A 186 -9.28 -14.49 3.54
CA GLU A 186 -8.10 -15.25 3.14
C GLU A 186 -8.47 -16.39 2.20
N TYR A 187 -7.61 -16.64 1.22
CA TYR A 187 -7.64 -17.84 0.36
C TYR A 187 -6.27 -18.50 0.38
N ILE A 188 -6.26 -19.83 0.50
CA ILE A 188 -5.05 -20.65 0.50
C ILE A 188 -4.91 -21.28 -0.88
N LEU A 189 -3.77 -21.08 -1.53
CA LEU A 189 -3.47 -21.55 -2.86
C LEU A 189 -2.58 -22.80 -2.81
N THR A 190 -2.99 -23.86 -3.50
CA THR A 190 -2.19 -25.09 -3.61
C THR A 190 -0.92 -24.87 -4.41
N THR A 191 -1.00 -24.08 -5.48
CA THR A 191 0.15 -23.62 -6.25
C THR A 191 0.31 -22.12 -6.08
N PRO A 192 1.47 -21.62 -5.63
CA PRO A 192 1.69 -20.21 -5.43
C PRO A 192 1.34 -19.35 -6.66
N PHE A 193 0.56 -18.29 -6.43
CA PHE A 193 0.13 -17.35 -7.49
C PHE A 193 -0.60 -18.03 -8.65
N ASP A 194 -1.37 -19.10 -8.41
CA ASP A 194 -2.15 -19.78 -9.45
C ASP A 194 -3.57 -20.13 -8.99
N LEU A 195 -4.55 -19.34 -9.45
CA LEU A 195 -5.97 -19.52 -9.11
C LEU A 195 -6.63 -20.67 -9.88
N ARG A 196 -5.91 -21.33 -10.81
CA ARG A 196 -6.41 -22.50 -11.55
C ARG A 196 -6.26 -23.79 -10.76
N SER A 197 -5.34 -23.82 -9.80
CA SER A 197 -4.95 -25.02 -9.06
C SER A 197 -5.40 -24.95 -7.61
N GLY A 198 -6.52 -25.55 -7.26
CA GLY A 198 -6.95 -25.74 -5.88
C GLY A 198 -6.83 -24.49 -4.98
N VAL A 199 -7.90 -23.70 -4.94
CA VAL A 199 -8.03 -22.59 -4.01
C VAL A 199 -9.02 -22.99 -2.94
N SER A 200 -8.62 -22.91 -1.67
CA SER A 200 -9.50 -23.16 -0.53
C SER A 200 -9.74 -21.88 0.26
N VAL A 201 -10.96 -21.76 0.81
CA VAL A 201 -11.32 -20.65 1.68
C VAL A 201 -10.60 -20.80 3.00
N GLY A 202 -9.90 -19.73 3.40
CA GLY A 202 -9.22 -19.62 4.68
C GLY A 202 -9.99 -18.78 5.70
N SER A 203 -9.25 -18.02 6.50
CA SER A 203 -9.80 -17.21 7.58
C SER A 203 -10.59 -15.98 7.09
N LEU A 204 -11.41 -15.42 7.98
CA LEU A 204 -12.09 -14.15 7.81
C LEU A 204 -11.70 -13.22 8.95
N SER A 205 -11.31 -11.99 8.63
CA SER A 205 -11.03 -10.98 9.65
C SER A 205 -12.29 -10.52 10.40
N ALA A 206 -12.12 -9.89 11.55
CA ALA A 206 -13.15 -9.02 12.12
C ALA A 206 -13.44 -7.85 11.16
N SER A 207 -14.56 -7.13 11.36
CA SER A 207 -14.79 -5.86 10.66
C SER A 207 -13.74 -4.85 11.11
N LEU A 208 -13.14 -4.15 10.15
CA LEU A 208 -12.12 -3.14 10.41
C LEU A 208 -12.78 -1.77 10.67
N ALA A 209 -12.14 -0.94 11.48
CA ALA A 209 -12.67 0.38 11.85
C ALA A 209 -12.74 1.38 10.67
N SER A 210 -12.14 1.03 9.53
CA SER A 210 -12.32 1.74 8.26
C SER A 210 -13.77 1.75 7.76
N SER A 211 -14.68 1.00 8.43
CA SER A 211 -16.13 1.05 8.17
C SER A 211 -16.74 2.44 8.37
N SER A 212 -16.16 3.29 9.21
CA SER A 212 -16.55 4.70 9.33
C SER A 212 -16.12 5.55 8.13
N ASP A 213 -15.25 5.02 7.26
CA ASP A 213 -14.67 5.70 6.09
C ASP A 213 -15.34 5.28 4.78
N GLY A 214 -16.59 4.81 4.80
CA GLY A 214 -17.38 4.53 3.59
C GLY A 214 -16.99 3.26 2.85
N GLY A 215 -16.27 2.37 3.48
CA GLY A 215 -15.87 1.05 2.96
C GLY A 215 -14.45 1.00 2.41
N MET A 216 -13.92 -0.21 2.42
CA MET A 216 -12.53 -0.51 2.06
C MET A 216 -12.25 -0.23 0.57
N ARG A 217 -11.15 0.49 0.29
CA ARG A 217 -10.69 0.82 -1.07
C ARG A 217 -9.46 0.05 -1.49
N ASN A 218 -8.50 -0.09 -0.59
CA ASN A 218 -7.27 -0.84 -0.86
C ASN A 218 -6.68 -1.38 0.43
N ILE A 219 -5.91 -2.46 0.31
CA ILE A 219 -5.12 -3.04 1.40
C ILE A 219 -3.69 -3.31 0.92
N GLN A 220 -2.76 -3.26 1.86
CA GLN A 220 -1.41 -3.75 1.67
C GLN A 220 -0.91 -4.36 2.99
N LEU A 221 -0.37 -5.57 2.93
CA LEU A 221 0.35 -6.18 4.05
C LEU A 221 1.84 -5.83 3.96
N HIS A 222 2.42 -5.53 5.10
CA HIS A 222 3.88 -5.42 5.21
C HIS A 222 4.53 -6.76 4.86
N SER A 223 5.75 -6.72 4.33
CA SER A 223 6.45 -7.90 3.79
C SER A 223 6.72 -9.00 4.81
N ASP A 224 6.70 -8.70 6.12
CA ASP A 224 6.80 -9.66 7.21
C ASP A 224 5.44 -10.15 7.75
N GLY A 225 4.34 -9.58 7.27
CA GLY A 225 2.98 -9.94 7.67
C GLY A 225 2.52 -9.41 9.02
N SER A 226 3.31 -8.57 9.68
CA SER A 226 2.99 -8.06 11.02
C SER A 226 2.08 -6.82 11.01
N ILE A 227 1.96 -6.15 9.84
CA ILE A 227 1.22 -4.89 9.69
C ILE A 227 0.32 -4.99 8.47
N LEU A 228 -0.92 -4.52 8.62
CA LEU A 228 -1.89 -4.32 7.57
C LEU A 228 -2.18 -2.82 7.42
N TYR A 229 -2.10 -2.32 6.19
CA TYR A 229 -2.56 -0.99 5.81
C TYR A 229 -3.88 -1.09 5.06
N VAL A 230 -4.83 -0.22 5.40
CA VAL A 230 -6.19 -0.21 4.82
C VAL A 230 -6.58 1.22 4.49
N ALA A 231 -7.00 1.48 3.27
CA ALA A 231 -7.61 2.77 2.90
C ALA A 231 -9.13 2.68 2.86
N GLY A 232 -9.79 3.71 3.40
CA GLY A 232 -11.24 3.92 3.31
C GLY A 232 -11.66 4.84 2.15
N ASP A 233 -12.96 5.00 1.97
CA ASP A 233 -13.57 5.79 0.87
C ASP A 233 -13.81 7.26 1.24
N ASP A 234 -14.21 7.56 2.47
CA ASP A 234 -14.74 8.87 2.84
C ASP A 234 -13.70 9.85 3.39
N ASN A 235 -12.83 9.39 4.29
CA ASN A 235 -11.83 10.26 4.95
C ASN A 235 -10.49 10.34 4.21
N ASN A 236 -10.26 9.46 3.22
CA ASN A 236 -9.00 9.38 2.46
C ASN A 236 -7.76 9.12 3.35
N ASN A 237 -7.95 8.48 4.50
CA ASN A 237 -6.88 8.10 5.41
C ASN A 237 -6.42 6.66 5.14
N ILE A 238 -5.21 6.35 5.55
CA ILE A 238 -4.67 4.99 5.53
C ILE A 238 -4.52 4.55 6.99
N HIS A 239 -5.30 3.54 7.37
CA HIS A 239 -5.27 2.94 8.70
C HIS A 239 -4.17 1.87 8.74
N LYS A 240 -3.32 1.93 9.75
CA LYS A 240 -2.29 0.93 10.05
C LYS A 240 -2.75 0.08 11.22
N TYR A 241 -2.91 -1.20 11.01
CA TYR A 241 -3.22 -2.23 12.00
C TYR A 241 -2.02 -3.13 12.25
N THR A 242 -1.86 -3.61 13.48
CA THR A 242 -0.87 -4.65 13.80
C THR A 242 -1.52 -6.03 13.85
N LEU A 243 -0.79 -7.05 13.44
CA LEU A 243 -1.17 -8.46 13.59
C LEU A 243 -0.30 -9.08 14.68
N SER A 244 -0.91 -9.65 15.72
CA SER A 244 -0.14 -10.32 16.80
C SER A 244 0.52 -11.61 16.32
N THR A 245 -0.01 -12.24 15.29
CA THR A 245 0.59 -13.36 14.57
C THR A 245 0.74 -12.97 13.10
N PRO A 246 1.97 -12.91 12.56
CA PRO A 246 2.20 -12.55 11.16
C PRO A 246 1.36 -13.39 10.18
N TRP A 247 0.74 -12.71 9.21
CA TRP A 247 -0.10 -13.31 8.17
C TRP A 247 -1.41 -13.94 8.65
N ASP A 248 -1.74 -13.84 9.94
CA ASP A 248 -3.01 -14.30 10.49
C ASP A 248 -3.97 -13.13 10.67
N ILE A 249 -4.86 -12.94 9.69
CA ILE A 249 -5.83 -11.84 9.68
C ILE A 249 -6.88 -11.91 10.80
N THR A 250 -6.98 -13.03 11.52
CA THR A 250 -7.85 -13.12 12.70
C THR A 250 -7.26 -12.42 13.91
N THR A 251 -5.96 -12.11 13.87
CA THR A 251 -5.20 -11.48 14.95
C THR A 251 -4.97 -9.98 14.75
N ILE A 252 -5.68 -9.36 13.80
CA ILE A 252 -5.63 -7.93 13.55
C ILE A 252 -6.08 -7.17 14.80
N SER A 253 -5.33 -6.12 15.18
CA SER A 253 -5.66 -5.25 16.32
C SER A 253 -7.03 -4.57 16.14
N SER A 254 -7.75 -4.37 17.23
CA SER A 254 -9.03 -3.63 17.22
C SER A 254 -8.86 -2.11 17.05
N THR A 255 -7.64 -1.61 17.17
CA THR A 255 -7.30 -0.18 17.02
C THR A 255 -6.27 -0.01 15.92
N SER A 256 -6.34 1.12 15.22
CA SER A 256 -5.40 1.53 14.19
C SER A 256 -4.72 2.84 14.56
N THR A 257 -3.59 3.10 13.90
CA THR A 257 -3.04 4.45 13.73
C THR A 257 -3.28 4.90 12.30
N GLU A 258 -3.36 6.21 12.08
CA GLU A 258 -3.72 6.75 10.77
C GLU A 258 -2.56 7.50 10.15
N TYR A 259 -2.44 7.35 8.82
CA TYR A 259 -1.65 8.21 7.97
C TYR A 259 -2.60 9.09 7.17
N GLU A 260 -2.42 10.40 7.28
CA GLU A 260 -3.25 11.39 6.62
C GLU A 260 -2.51 11.98 5.42
N PRO A 261 -2.85 11.63 4.16
CA PRO A 261 -2.26 12.27 2.98
C PRO A 261 -2.61 13.76 2.85
N GLY A 262 -3.53 14.25 3.69
CA GLY A 262 -3.92 15.64 3.77
C GLY A 262 -4.95 16.04 2.69
N SER A 263 -5.30 17.34 2.68
CA SER A 263 -6.37 17.90 1.84
C SER A 263 -6.12 17.83 0.32
N ARG A 264 -4.95 17.38 -0.12
CA ARG A 264 -4.63 17.17 -1.53
C ARG A 264 -5.36 15.96 -2.11
N VAL A 265 -5.61 14.95 -1.27
CA VAL A 265 -6.33 13.73 -1.64
C VAL A 265 -7.78 13.91 -1.28
N SER A 266 -8.63 14.09 -2.30
CA SER A 266 -10.08 14.28 -2.12
C SER A 266 -10.88 13.01 -2.30
N HIS A 267 -10.39 12.07 -3.12
CA HIS A 267 -11.03 10.78 -3.39
C HIS A 267 -9.95 9.73 -3.65
N MET A 268 -9.44 9.14 -2.59
CA MET A 268 -8.47 8.04 -2.69
C MET A 268 -9.10 6.84 -3.38
N ARG A 269 -8.37 6.26 -4.35
CA ARG A 269 -8.82 5.05 -5.06
C ARG A 269 -7.90 3.85 -4.89
N GLY A 270 -6.64 4.12 -4.61
CA GLY A 270 -5.65 3.11 -4.31
C GLY A 270 -4.40 3.74 -3.72
N PHE A 271 -3.62 2.93 -3.06
CA PHE A 271 -2.30 3.32 -2.57
C PHE A 271 -1.33 2.15 -2.68
N ILE A 272 -0.04 2.47 -2.64
CA ILE A 272 1.01 1.48 -2.51
C ILE A 272 2.22 2.08 -1.81
N PHE A 273 2.74 1.39 -0.81
CA PHE A 273 4.06 1.64 -0.25
C PHE A 273 5.11 0.89 -1.07
N THR A 274 6.27 1.48 -1.25
CA THR A 274 7.45 0.76 -1.77
C THR A 274 7.83 -0.39 -0.83
N ALA A 275 8.53 -1.41 -1.34
CA ALA A 275 8.91 -2.58 -0.55
C ALA A 275 9.74 -2.26 0.70
N ASN A 276 10.50 -1.15 0.67
CA ASN A 276 11.27 -0.64 1.80
C ASN A 276 10.51 0.39 2.65
N PHE A 277 9.24 0.61 2.37
CA PHE A 277 8.35 1.55 3.10
C PHE A 277 8.89 2.98 3.24
N THR A 278 9.71 3.44 2.29
CA THR A 278 10.22 4.82 2.29
C THR A 278 9.35 5.79 1.50
N LYS A 279 8.54 5.27 0.58
CA LYS A 279 7.61 6.07 -0.24
C LYS A 279 6.21 5.48 -0.21
N LEU A 280 5.23 6.36 -0.31
CA LEU A 280 3.83 6.05 -0.53
C LEU A 280 3.37 6.73 -1.80
N PHE A 281 2.64 5.99 -2.64
CA PHE A 281 1.92 6.51 -3.80
C PHE A 281 0.43 6.37 -3.58
N VAL A 282 -0.33 7.42 -3.93
CA VAL A 282 -1.78 7.47 -3.78
C VAL A 282 -2.42 7.88 -5.09
N THR A 283 -3.39 7.13 -5.58
CA THR A 283 -4.25 7.53 -6.71
C THR A 283 -5.46 8.30 -6.22
N ASN A 284 -5.77 9.40 -6.89
CA ASN A 284 -6.90 10.27 -6.59
C ASN A 284 -7.78 10.47 -7.82
N ASP A 285 -9.07 10.18 -7.67
CA ASP A 285 -10.09 10.39 -8.70
C ASP A 285 -10.98 11.56 -8.27
N ALA A 286 -10.59 12.77 -8.65
CA ALA A 286 -11.28 14.00 -8.24
C ALA A 286 -12.59 14.28 -9.01
N GLY A 287 -13.15 13.25 -9.68
CA GLY A 287 -14.45 13.34 -10.36
C GLY A 287 -14.37 13.22 -11.89
N SER A 288 -15.47 13.55 -12.58
CA SER A 288 -15.69 13.23 -14.00
C SER A 288 -14.83 13.99 -15.01
N THR A 289 -13.97 14.89 -14.57
CA THR A 289 -13.05 15.61 -15.45
C THR A 289 -11.66 15.02 -15.36
N ALA A 290 -11.24 14.36 -16.41
CA ALA A 290 -9.93 13.67 -16.51
C ALA A 290 -8.71 14.54 -16.16
N SER A 291 -8.83 15.86 -16.24
CA SER A 291 -7.75 16.82 -15.89
C SER A 291 -7.45 16.88 -14.37
N THR A 292 -8.25 16.23 -13.54
CA THR A 292 -8.13 16.27 -12.08
C THR A 292 -7.62 14.97 -11.47
N ASN A 293 -7.55 13.89 -12.25
CA ASN A 293 -7.01 12.61 -11.78
C ASN A 293 -5.49 12.70 -11.60
N LYS A 294 -5.02 12.30 -10.43
CA LYS A 294 -3.63 12.48 -10.03
C LYS A 294 -3.09 11.24 -9.34
N ILE A 295 -1.77 11.14 -9.38
CA ILE A 295 -0.99 10.33 -8.45
C ILE A 295 -0.20 11.29 -7.58
N PHE A 296 -0.22 11.02 -6.28
CA PHE A 296 0.60 11.73 -5.29
C PHE A 296 1.71 10.82 -4.80
N GLU A 297 2.91 11.38 -4.68
CA GLU A 297 4.07 10.73 -4.07
C GLU A 297 4.37 11.40 -2.74
N TYR A 298 4.50 10.59 -1.70
CA TYR A 298 4.89 10.98 -0.35
C TYR A 298 6.14 10.22 0.05
N SER A 299 7.02 10.86 0.83
CA SER A 299 8.02 10.16 1.64
C SER A 299 7.45 9.89 3.04
N LEU A 300 7.87 8.79 3.64
CA LEU A 300 7.66 8.56 5.06
C LEU A 300 8.81 9.22 5.80
N ALA A 301 8.53 10.33 6.47
CA ALA A 301 9.49 11.04 7.29
C ALA A 301 9.24 10.78 8.77
N CYS A 302 10.30 10.70 9.55
CA CYS A 302 10.23 10.75 11.01
C CYS A 302 10.43 12.19 11.49
N ALA A 303 9.84 12.57 12.60
CA ALA A 303 10.13 13.82 13.27
C ALA A 303 11.62 13.86 13.65
N GLY A 304 12.43 14.50 12.82
CA GLY A 304 13.89 14.55 12.94
C GLY A 304 14.59 13.99 11.68
N THR A 305 15.88 14.20 11.56
CA THR A 305 16.71 13.87 10.38
C THR A 305 16.96 12.37 10.14
N ILE A 306 16.14 11.50 10.68
CA ILE A 306 16.29 10.04 10.58
C ILE A 306 15.18 9.50 9.68
N THR A 307 15.55 8.76 8.64
CA THR A 307 14.60 7.97 7.83
C THR A 307 13.82 7.03 8.72
N CYS A 308 12.49 7.03 8.62
CA CYS A 308 11.66 6.05 9.32
C CYS A 308 11.92 4.66 8.74
N ILE A 309 12.71 3.89 9.43
CA ILE A 309 12.75 2.45 9.26
C ILE A 309 11.61 1.92 10.12
N ASP A 310 10.75 1.09 9.55
CA ASP A 310 9.64 0.51 10.30
C ASP A 310 10.19 -0.21 11.53
N ALA A 311 9.79 0.27 12.71
CA ALA A 311 10.29 -0.23 13.99
C ALA A 311 9.87 -1.69 14.30
N SER A 312 9.15 -2.36 13.39
CA SER A 312 8.82 -3.78 13.49
C SER A 312 10.05 -4.69 13.32
N ASN A 313 11.14 -4.18 12.71
CA ASN A 313 12.38 -4.93 12.60
C ASN A 313 13.36 -4.56 13.72
N ASN A 314 13.51 -5.43 14.73
CA ASN A 314 14.41 -5.24 15.87
C ASN A 314 15.87 -4.95 15.47
N ASN A 315 16.34 -5.41 14.31
CA ASN A 315 17.70 -5.16 13.83
C ASN A 315 17.86 -3.71 13.36
N ASP A 316 16.83 -3.13 12.75
CA ASP A 316 16.85 -1.75 12.27
C ASP A 316 16.77 -0.77 13.44
N VAL A 317 15.95 -1.07 14.46
CA VAL A 317 15.91 -0.28 15.71
C VAL A 317 17.27 -0.29 16.39
N LYS A 318 17.94 -1.43 16.44
CA LYS A 318 19.29 -1.55 17.02
C LYS A 318 20.30 -0.70 16.24
N ALA A 319 20.29 -0.75 14.91
CA ALA A 319 21.17 0.04 14.05
C ALA A 319 20.94 1.56 14.22
N ILE A 320 19.68 2.00 14.38
CA ILE A 320 19.34 3.40 14.64
C ILE A 320 19.87 3.84 16.01
N ILE A 321 19.70 3.01 17.04
CA ILE A 321 20.20 3.30 18.39
C ILE A 321 21.73 3.43 18.35
N GLU A 322 22.43 2.51 17.71
CA GLU A 322 23.89 2.54 17.59
C GLU A 322 24.38 3.77 16.82
N ALA A 323 23.71 4.13 15.71
CA ALA A 323 24.03 5.33 14.94
C ALA A 323 23.83 6.62 15.74
N ASN A 324 22.76 6.73 16.54
CA ASN A 324 22.49 7.88 17.39
C ASN A 324 23.45 7.98 18.57
N VAL A 325 23.86 6.86 19.14
CA VAL A 325 24.90 6.82 20.19
C VAL A 325 26.22 7.31 19.61
N GLU A 326 26.59 6.88 18.40
CA GLU A 326 27.84 7.30 17.76
C GLU A 326 27.81 8.78 17.34
N LEU A 327 26.67 9.28 16.86
CA LEU A 327 26.48 10.70 16.57
C LEU A 327 26.60 11.55 17.85
N SER A 328 26.01 11.11 18.95
CA SER A 328 26.09 11.77 20.25
C SER A 328 27.52 11.81 20.74
N LYS A 329 28.31 10.75 20.60
CA LYS A 329 29.73 10.71 20.92
C LYS A 329 30.55 11.71 20.10
N ARG A 330 30.24 11.82 18.78
CA ARG A 330 30.90 12.80 17.88
C ARG A 330 30.60 14.25 18.28
N ILE A 331 29.35 14.57 18.62
CA ILE A 331 28.91 15.89 19.06
C ILE A 331 29.64 16.27 20.36
N ILE A 332 29.72 15.35 21.33
CA ILE A 332 30.41 15.55 22.58
C ILE A 332 31.93 15.77 22.35
N LYS A 333 32.55 14.94 21.49
CA LYS A 333 33.97 14.99 21.18
C LYS A 333 34.36 16.28 20.45
N ASN A 334 33.48 16.81 19.58
CA ASN A 334 33.77 18.00 18.77
C ASN A 334 33.44 19.32 19.45
N ASN A 335 33.00 19.31 20.71
CA ASN A 335 32.70 20.52 21.49
C ASN A 335 31.71 21.49 20.82
N THR A 336 30.79 20.98 20.00
CA THR A 336 29.89 21.80 19.19
C THR A 336 28.62 22.27 19.91
N LEU A 337 28.47 21.96 21.20
CA LEU A 337 27.40 22.50 22.04
C LEU A 337 27.93 23.55 23.00
N PRO A 338 27.61 24.85 22.83
CA PRO A 338 28.15 25.93 23.66
C PRO A 338 27.60 25.97 25.09
N ILE A 339 26.73 25.06 25.50
CA ILE A 339 26.02 25.14 26.80
C ILE A 339 26.32 23.97 27.74
N PHE A 340 27.05 22.94 27.33
CA PHE A 340 27.36 21.81 28.21
C PHE A 340 28.86 21.71 28.46
N HIS A 341 29.32 22.34 29.55
CA HIS A 341 30.65 22.08 30.10
C HIS A 341 30.71 20.58 30.52
N ARG A 342 31.68 19.90 29.94
CA ARG A 342 32.25 18.61 30.35
C ARG A 342 31.36 17.72 31.22
N ILE A 343 30.80 16.73 30.63
CA ILE A 343 30.40 15.52 31.36
C ILE A 343 31.59 14.57 31.29
N GLU A 344 32.35 14.48 32.39
CA GLU A 344 33.33 13.40 32.57
C GLU A 344 32.58 12.13 32.87
N TRP A 345 32.78 11.13 32.05
CA TRP A 345 32.26 9.77 32.27
C TRP A 345 33.20 9.08 33.25
N LEU A 346 32.65 8.68 34.38
CA LEU A 346 33.20 7.66 35.25
C LEU A 346 32.59 6.30 34.93
#